data_00b7257dee00603fa73bfe6c12231060
#
_entry.id   00b7257dee00603fa73bfe6c12231060
#
_cell.length_a   1.000
_cell.length_b   1.000
_cell.length_c   1.000
_cell.angle_alpha   90.00
_cell.angle_beta   90.00
_cell.angle_gamma   90.00
#
_symmetry.space_group_name_H-M   'P 1'
#
loop_
_entity.id
_entity.type
_entity.pdbx_description
1 polymer ?
#
loop_
_entity_poly.entity_id
_entity_poly.type
_entity_poly.pdbx_seq_one_letter_code
_entity_poly.pdbx_strand_id
1 'polypeptide(L)'
;MAETPLPGRILALDVGARKIGLAISDPLGITAQGLETLRRGNKRADLEYFETVIRKNDVREIVVGHPLRLSGSASAQTEKVEQFAEELRRRFQLPVHLWDERLTSAQAHRVLRESGISIRKRGQAVDRMAAVLILQSFLDSRQQSAVSGQH
;
A
#
# COMPACT_ATOMS: atom_id res chain seq x y z
N MET A 1 -8.09 -13.94 -29.44
CA MET A 1 -7.13 -12.95 -28.97
C MET A 1 -7.10 -12.90 -27.46
N ALA A 2 -5.96 -13.18 -26.89
CA ALA A 2 -5.84 -13.10 -25.46
C ALA A 2 -5.97 -11.64 -25.03
N GLU A 3 -7.04 -11.34 -24.34
CA GLU A 3 -7.23 -10.00 -23.86
C GLU A 3 -6.41 -9.79 -22.62
N THR A 4 -5.47 -8.87 -22.73
CA THR A 4 -4.78 -8.39 -21.56
C THR A 4 -5.83 -7.61 -20.74
N PRO A 5 -6.02 -7.93 -19.45
CA PRO A 5 -6.93 -7.13 -18.64
C PRO A 5 -6.58 -5.66 -18.78
N LEU A 6 -7.57 -4.81 -18.97
CA LEU A 6 -7.31 -3.39 -18.99
C LEU A 6 -6.58 -3.00 -17.72
N PRO A 7 -5.47 -2.27 -17.84
CA PRO A 7 -4.75 -1.86 -16.63
C PRO A 7 -5.65 -0.98 -15.79
N GLY A 8 -5.68 -1.26 -14.51
CA GLY A 8 -6.39 -0.47 -13.54
C GLY A 8 -5.42 0.02 -12.49
N ARG A 9 -5.87 0.94 -11.66
CA ARG A 9 -5.04 1.44 -10.61
C ARG A 9 -4.91 0.44 -9.47
N ILE A 10 -3.79 0.50 -8.78
CA ILE A 10 -3.51 -0.31 -7.60
C ILE A 10 -3.50 0.63 -6.42
N LEU A 11 -4.22 0.26 -5.36
CA LEU A 11 -4.29 1.02 -4.12
C LEU A 11 -3.40 0.34 -3.09
N ALA A 12 -2.48 1.08 -2.48
CA ALA A 12 -1.64 0.57 -1.41
C ALA A 12 -2.05 1.17 -0.07
N LEU A 13 -2.04 0.36 0.96
CA LEU A 13 -2.41 0.75 2.32
C LEU A 13 -1.30 0.43 3.30
N ASP A 14 -0.94 1.41 4.11
CA ASP A 14 -0.04 1.23 5.24
C ASP A 14 -0.89 1.37 6.50
N VAL A 15 -1.21 0.23 7.13
CA VAL A 15 -2.20 0.17 8.21
C VAL A 15 -1.55 0.41 9.56
N GLY A 16 -1.80 1.58 10.13
CA GLY A 16 -1.39 1.89 11.49
C GLY A 16 -2.56 1.74 12.47
N ALA A 17 -2.29 1.92 13.75
CA ALA A 17 -3.32 1.79 14.79
C ALA A 17 -4.37 2.90 14.70
N ARG A 18 -3.96 4.12 14.35
CA ARG A 18 -4.84 5.28 14.32
C ARG A 18 -5.02 5.88 12.93
N LYS A 19 -4.12 5.59 12.03
CA LYS A 19 -4.11 6.16 10.69
C LYS A 19 -3.78 5.08 9.68
N ILE A 20 -4.30 5.27 8.47
CA ILE A 20 -3.94 4.42 7.33
C ILE A 20 -3.40 5.33 6.25
N GLY A 21 -2.16 5.09 5.84
CA GLY A 21 -1.56 5.78 4.71
C GLY A 21 -2.06 5.14 3.42
N LEU A 22 -2.33 5.97 2.42
CA LEU A 22 -2.84 5.50 1.13
C LEU A 22 -1.94 6.01 0.00
N ALA A 23 -1.74 5.17 -0.98
CA ALA A 23 -1.10 5.55 -2.23
C ALA A 23 -1.80 4.87 -3.38
N ILE A 24 -1.74 5.48 -4.55
CA ILE A 24 -2.42 4.95 -5.73
C ILE A 24 -1.46 4.97 -6.92
N SER A 25 -1.57 3.96 -7.78
CA SER A 25 -0.76 3.92 -8.98
C SER A 25 -1.45 4.65 -10.13
N ASP A 26 -0.68 4.97 -11.16
CA ASP A 26 -1.24 5.37 -12.43
C ASP A 26 -1.93 4.16 -13.09
N PRO A 27 -2.75 4.37 -14.13
CA PRO A 27 -3.46 3.26 -14.78
C PRO A 27 -2.54 2.20 -15.38
N LEU A 28 -1.31 2.55 -15.72
CA LEU A 28 -0.35 1.61 -16.31
C LEU A 28 0.45 0.85 -15.25
N GLY A 29 0.31 1.19 -13.97
CA GLY A 29 1.04 0.51 -12.91
C GLY A 29 2.53 0.79 -12.88
N ILE A 30 2.94 2.00 -13.25
CA ILE A 30 4.35 2.38 -13.33
C ILE A 30 4.78 3.23 -12.15
N THR A 31 3.95 4.19 -11.74
CA THR A 31 4.31 5.16 -10.71
C THR A 31 3.30 5.15 -9.56
N ALA A 32 3.77 5.52 -8.37
CA ALA A 32 2.96 5.61 -7.17
C ALA A 32 2.82 7.06 -6.73
N GLN A 33 1.62 7.44 -6.32
CA GLN A 33 1.32 8.77 -5.82
C GLN A 33 0.59 8.66 -4.48
N GLY A 34 0.99 9.47 -3.50
CA GLY A 34 0.35 9.47 -2.19
C GLY A 34 -1.03 10.11 -2.23
N LEU A 35 -1.95 9.53 -1.50
CA LEU A 35 -3.26 10.10 -1.25
C LEU A 35 -3.32 10.61 0.18
N GLU A 36 -4.40 11.29 0.52
CA GLU A 36 -4.61 11.80 1.87
C GLU A 36 -4.68 10.64 2.86
N THR A 37 -3.95 10.76 3.97
CA THR A 37 -3.94 9.77 5.02
C THR A 37 -5.31 9.72 5.71
N LEU A 38 -5.86 8.52 5.88
CA LEU A 38 -7.12 8.33 6.55
C LEU A 38 -6.92 8.22 8.06
N ARG A 39 -7.58 9.08 8.81
CA ARG A 39 -7.67 8.90 10.26
C ARG A 39 -8.76 7.86 10.52
N ARG A 40 -8.40 6.77 11.19
CA ARG A 40 -9.32 5.66 11.41
C ARG A 40 -10.48 6.06 12.31
N GLY A 41 -11.68 5.73 11.87
CA GLY A 41 -12.89 5.82 12.65
C GLY A 41 -13.35 4.41 13.01
N ASN A 42 -14.64 4.15 12.88
CA ASN A 42 -15.12 2.78 13.03
C ASN A 42 -14.90 2.02 11.71
N LYS A 43 -14.92 0.70 11.80
CA LYS A 43 -14.65 -0.19 10.69
C LYS A 43 -15.57 0.08 9.49
N ARG A 44 -16.85 0.31 9.75
CA ARG A 44 -17.82 0.56 8.70
C ARG A 44 -17.50 1.84 7.93
N ALA A 45 -17.19 2.91 8.63
CA ALA A 45 -16.84 4.18 8.02
C ALA A 45 -15.56 4.07 7.19
N ASP A 46 -14.57 3.35 7.71
CA ASP A 46 -13.31 3.16 7.00
C ASP A 46 -13.52 2.39 5.71
N LEU A 47 -14.31 1.32 5.75
CA LEU A 47 -14.60 0.52 4.55
C LEU A 47 -15.40 1.31 3.52
N GLU A 48 -16.32 2.15 3.96
CA GLU A 48 -17.08 3.04 3.05
C GLU A 48 -16.14 4.03 2.36
N TYR A 49 -15.17 4.56 3.10
CA TYR A 49 -14.17 5.46 2.52
C TYR A 49 -13.35 4.77 1.44
N PHE A 50 -12.86 3.56 1.73
CA PHE A 50 -12.11 2.79 0.75
C PHE A 50 -12.95 2.47 -0.49
N GLU A 51 -14.22 2.16 -0.30
CA GLU A 51 -15.12 1.91 -1.42
C GLU A 51 -15.21 3.14 -2.33
N THR A 52 -15.30 4.33 -1.74
CA THR A 52 -15.30 5.57 -2.50
C THR A 52 -14.03 5.75 -3.31
N VAL A 53 -12.87 5.50 -2.68
CA VAL A 53 -11.57 5.62 -3.34
C VAL A 53 -11.47 4.61 -4.49
N ILE A 54 -11.91 3.38 -4.24
CA ILE A 54 -11.84 2.30 -5.24
C ILE A 54 -12.67 2.64 -6.46
N ARG A 55 -13.91 3.11 -6.26
CA ARG A 55 -14.81 3.47 -7.36
C ARG A 55 -14.31 4.70 -8.11
N LYS A 56 -13.92 5.73 -7.39
CA LYS A 56 -13.49 6.99 -7.98
C LYS A 56 -12.25 6.83 -8.86
N ASN A 57 -11.36 5.93 -8.48
CA ASN A 57 -10.08 5.76 -9.15
C ASN A 57 -9.98 4.49 -9.98
N ASP A 58 -11.05 3.74 -10.12
CA ASP A 58 -11.06 2.47 -10.85
C ASP A 58 -9.97 1.52 -10.36
N VAL A 59 -9.93 1.30 -9.06
CA VAL A 59 -8.93 0.42 -8.44
C VAL A 59 -9.25 -1.04 -8.75
N ARG A 60 -8.25 -1.78 -9.21
CA ARG A 60 -8.39 -3.19 -9.61
C ARG A 60 -7.66 -4.15 -8.69
N GLU A 61 -6.70 -3.66 -7.91
CA GLU A 61 -5.94 -4.47 -6.97
C GLU A 61 -5.61 -3.64 -5.74
N ILE A 62 -5.39 -4.32 -4.62
CA ILE A 62 -5.01 -3.66 -3.37
C ILE A 62 -3.72 -4.32 -2.86
N VAL A 63 -2.80 -3.51 -2.36
CA VAL A 63 -1.55 -3.96 -1.72
C VAL A 63 -1.57 -3.44 -0.29
N VAL A 64 -1.37 -4.33 0.68
CA VAL A 64 -1.34 -3.95 2.09
C VAL A 64 0.04 -4.25 2.65
N GLY A 65 0.66 -3.27 3.31
CA GLY A 65 1.95 -3.48 3.94
C GLY A 65 1.85 -4.54 5.02
N HIS A 66 2.77 -5.50 5.02
CA HIS A 66 2.78 -6.64 5.94
C HIS A 66 3.85 -6.39 7.00
N PRO A 67 3.46 -6.01 8.24
CA PRO A 67 4.42 -5.61 9.28
C PRO A 67 5.01 -6.82 9.99
N LEU A 68 6.03 -7.41 9.38
CA LEU A 68 6.78 -8.50 9.99
C LEU A 68 7.89 -7.94 10.86
N ARG A 69 8.29 -8.70 11.88
CA ARG A 69 9.47 -8.35 12.67
C ARG A 69 10.72 -8.51 11.81
N LEU A 70 11.81 -7.87 12.20
CA LEU A 70 13.08 -7.97 11.46
C LEU A 70 13.52 -9.42 11.26
N SER A 71 13.17 -10.30 12.20
CA SER A 71 13.44 -11.73 12.09
C SER A 71 12.56 -12.46 11.08
N GLY A 72 11.53 -11.79 10.55
CA GLY A 72 10.54 -12.43 9.68
C GLY A 72 9.37 -13.06 10.42
N SER A 73 9.38 -13.03 11.76
CA SER A 73 8.29 -13.64 12.53
C SER A 73 7.07 -12.71 12.62
N ALA A 74 5.89 -13.32 12.80
CA ALA A 74 4.65 -12.60 12.96
C ALA A 74 4.52 -12.03 14.37
N SER A 75 3.71 -10.98 14.51
CA SER A 75 3.37 -10.33 15.78
C SER A 75 1.85 -10.15 15.82
N ALA A 76 1.34 -9.62 16.93
CA ALA A 76 -0.08 -9.28 17.03
C ALA A 76 -0.50 -8.28 15.96
N GLN A 77 0.35 -7.33 15.64
CA GLN A 77 0.09 -6.36 14.57
C GLN A 77 0.03 -7.06 13.22
N THR A 78 0.89 -8.01 12.97
CA THR A 78 0.90 -8.80 11.73
C THR A 78 -0.44 -9.50 11.52
N GLU A 79 -0.95 -10.16 12.58
CA GLU A 79 -2.23 -10.86 12.51
C GLU A 79 -3.39 -9.92 12.24
N LYS A 80 -3.39 -8.75 12.88
CA LYS A 80 -4.44 -7.75 12.64
C LYS A 80 -4.47 -7.29 11.20
N VAL A 81 -3.31 -7.08 10.61
CA VAL A 81 -3.20 -6.65 9.20
C VAL A 81 -3.65 -7.75 8.27
N GLU A 82 -3.29 -9.00 8.57
CA GLU A 82 -3.74 -10.14 7.75
C GLU A 82 -5.26 -10.27 7.78
N GLN A 83 -5.88 -10.10 8.95
CA GLN A 83 -7.33 -10.12 9.08
C GLN A 83 -7.96 -8.96 8.31
N PHE A 84 -7.36 -7.79 8.37
CA PHE A 84 -7.84 -6.62 7.64
C PHE A 84 -7.79 -6.87 6.13
N ALA A 85 -6.69 -7.45 5.64
CA ALA A 85 -6.56 -7.79 4.22
C ALA A 85 -7.65 -8.77 3.78
N GLU A 86 -7.96 -9.76 4.62
CA GLU A 86 -9.01 -10.72 4.32
C GLU A 86 -10.39 -10.06 4.25
N GLU A 87 -10.65 -9.10 5.13
CA GLU A 87 -11.90 -8.34 5.08
C GLU A 87 -12.01 -7.54 3.79
N LEU A 88 -10.91 -6.95 3.34
CA LEU A 88 -10.89 -6.21 2.08
C LEU A 88 -11.21 -7.12 0.90
N ARG A 89 -10.63 -8.33 0.90
CA ARG A 89 -10.90 -9.31 -0.17
C ARG A 89 -12.39 -9.65 -0.24
N ARG A 90 -12.99 -9.89 0.92
CA ARG A 90 -14.41 -10.26 0.98
C ARG A 90 -15.32 -9.10 0.59
N ARG A 91 -15.01 -7.92 1.08
CA ARG A 91 -15.85 -6.75 0.86
C ARG A 91 -15.82 -6.28 -0.59
N PHE A 92 -14.64 -6.22 -1.18
CA PHE A 92 -14.48 -5.59 -2.49
C PHE A 92 -14.30 -6.57 -3.65
N GLN A 93 -14.11 -7.85 -3.34
CA GLN A 93 -13.91 -8.88 -4.36
C GLN A 93 -12.75 -8.57 -5.30
N LEU A 94 -11.71 -7.99 -4.75
CA LEU A 94 -10.49 -7.63 -5.47
C LEU A 94 -9.29 -8.42 -4.94
N PRO A 95 -8.28 -8.67 -5.78
CA PRO A 95 -7.03 -9.23 -5.27
C PRO A 95 -6.42 -8.31 -4.23
N VAL A 96 -6.02 -8.85 -3.09
CA VAL A 96 -5.34 -8.13 -2.04
C VAL A 96 -4.03 -8.84 -1.74
N HIS A 97 -2.93 -8.14 -1.94
CA HIS A 97 -1.59 -8.67 -1.75
C HIS A 97 -0.98 -8.11 -0.46
N LEU A 98 -0.27 -8.95 0.27
CA LEU A 98 0.51 -8.50 1.42
C LEU A 98 1.95 -8.27 0.97
N TRP A 99 2.50 -7.11 1.30
CA TRP A 99 3.86 -6.73 0.90
C TRP A 99 4.71 -6.46 2.13
N ASP A 100 5.87 -7.09 2.21
CA ASP A 100 6.75 -7.02 3.37
C ASP A 100 7.30 -5.61 3.58
N GLU A 101 6.89 -4.96 4.67
CA GLU A 101 7.30 -3.59 5.00
C GLU A 101 8.78 -3.46 5.35
N ARG A 102 9.44 -4.55 5.73
CA ARG A 102 10.87 -4.51 6.07
C ARG A 102 11.72 -3.97 4.94
N LEU A 103 11.23 -4.10 3.70
CA LEU A 103 11.96 -3.68 2.51
C LEU A 103 11.89 -2.18 2.26
N THR A 104 10.96 -1.46 2.89
CA THR A 104 10.65 -0.08 2.55
C THR A 104 10.85 0.94 3.66
N SER A 105 10.69 0.56 4.93
CA SER A 105 10.74 1.51 6.05
C SER A 105 12.08 2.23 6.16
N ALA A 106 13.17 1.52 6.01
CA ALA A 106 14.50 2.11 6.11
C ALA A 106 14.75 3.15 5.02
N GLN A 107 14.25 2.87 3.80
CA GLN A 107 14.34 3.81 2.69
C GLN A 107 13.55 5.09 2.96
N ALA A 108 12.34 4.95 3.50
CA ALA A 108 11.50 6.09 3.82
C ALA A 108 12.22 7.04 4.79
N HIS A 109 12.76 6.49 5.85
CA HIS A 109 13.47 7.29 6.84
C HIS A 109 14.73 7.95 6.27
N ARG A 110 15.45 7.24 5.42
CA ARG A 110 16.65 7.79 4.78
C ARG A 110 16.32 8.98 3.90
N VAL A 111 15.31 8.81 3.04
CA VAL A 111 14.89 9.88 2.12
C VAL A 111 14.45 11.12 2.90
N LEU A 112 13.70 10.93 3.98
CA LEU A 112 13.22 12.05 4.78
C LEU A 112 14.34 12.76 5.53
N ARG A 113 15.34 12.04 6.01
CA ARG A 113 16.50 12.66 6.65
C ARG A 113 17.28 13.52 5.67
N GLU A 114 17.44 13.03 4.46
CA GLU A 114 18.16 13.77 3.40
C GLU A 114 17.40 15.01 2.92
N SER A 115 16.07 15.01 3.07
CA SER A 115 15.24 16.13 2.63
C SER A 115 15.25 17.32 3.57
N GLY A 116 15.77 17.17 4.80
CA GLY A 116 15.84 18.25 5.78
C GLY A 116 14.51 18.63 6.41
N ILE A 117 13.49 17.79 6.29
CA ILE A 117 12.18 18.03 6.87
C ILE A 117 12.25 17.91 8.40
N SER A 118 11.54 18.81 9.13
CA SER A 118 11.53 18.79 10.58
C SER A 118 10.95 17.50 11.12
N ILE A 119 11.32 17.12 12.37
CA ILE A 119 10.89 15.88 12.99
C ILE A 119 9.36 15.77 13.04
N ARG A 120 8.67 16.88 13.35
CA ARG A 120 7.20 16.89 13.42
C ARG A 120 6.55 16.66 12.05
N LYS A 121 7.02 17.38 11.05
CA LYS A 121 6.53 17.21 9.67
C LYS A 121 6.97 15.86 9.10
N ARG A 122 8.14 15.38 9.56
CA ARG A 122 8.68 14.09 9.14
C ARG A 122 7.74 12.94 9.51
N GLY A 123 7.10 12.99 10.69
CA GLY A 123 6.14 11.96 11.10
C GLY A 123 4.96 11.85 10.14
N GLN A 124 4.39 13.00 9.74
CA GLN A 124 3.28 13.03 8.78
C GLN A 124 3.73 12.59 7.40
N ALA A 125 4.92 13.01 6.98
CA ALA A 125 5.49 12.63 5.70
C ALA A 125 5.83 11.14 5.65
N VAL A 126 6.26 10.53 6.77
CA VAL A 126 6.54 9.10 6.84
C VAL A 126 5.28 8.28 6.59
N ASP A 127 4.14 8.65 7.21
CA ASP A 127 2.88 7.94 7.01
C ASP A 127 2.48 7.91 5.54
N ARG A 128 2.61 9.05 4.86
CA ARG A 128 2.28 9.14 3.43
C ARG A 128 3.33 8.46 2.57
N MET A 129 4.60 8.67 2.89
CA MET A 129 5.71 8.13 2.12
C MET A 129 5.78 6.61 2.25
N ALA A 130 5.44 6.05 3.40
CA ALA A 130 5.46 4.60 3.60
C ALA A 130 4.53 3.90 2.60
N ALA A 131 3.31 4.41 2.44
CA ALA A 131 2.37 3.84 1.47
C ALA A 131 2.89 3.97 0.04
N VAL A 132 3.48 5.11 -0.31
CA VAL A 132 4.08 5.33 -1.63
C VAL A 132 5.20 4.33 -1.89
N LEU A 133 6.09 4.12 -0.92
CA LEU A 133 7.21 3.19 -1.08
C LEU A 133 6.77 1.74 -1.13
N ILE A 134 5.75 1.37 -0.35
CA ILE A 134 5.16 0.03 -0.43
C ILE A 134 4.68 -0.20 -1.86
N LEU A 135 3.93 0.74 -2.39
CA LEU A 135 3.37 0.61 -3.73
C LEU A 135 4.46 0.59 -4.80
N GLN A 136 5.39 1.54 -4.74
CA GLN A 136 6.46 1.61 -5.74
C GLN A 136 7.32 0.35 -5.73
N SER A 137 7.63 -0.16 -4.55
CA SER A 137 8.39 -1.40 -4.40
C SER A 137 7.65 -2.59 -5.02
N PHE A 138 6.34 -2.65 -4.80
CA PHE A 138 5.49 -3.69 -5.39
C PHE A 138 5.47 -3.58 -6.93
N LEU A 139 5.29 -2.38 -7.44
CA LEU A 139 5.25 -2.14 -8.89
C LEU A 139 6.57 -2.50 -9.55
N ASP A 140 7.68 -2.09 -8.96
CA ASP A 140 9.02 -2.37 -9.48
C ASP A 140 9.30 -3.87 -9.50
N SER A 141 8.90 -4.57 -8.44
CA SER A 141 9.05 -6.03 -8.36
C SER A 141 8.25 -6.72 -9.48
N ARG A 142 7.04 -6.25 -9.74
CA ARG A 142 6.17 -6.81 -10.77
C ARG A 142 6.78 -6.58 -12.16
N GLN A 143 7.35 -5.41 -12.42
CA GLN A 143 8.00 -5.10 -13.69
C GLN A 143 9.24 -5.96 -13.91
N GLN A 144 10.05 -6.16 -12.87
CA GLN A 144 11.22 -7.02 -12.94
C GLN A 144 10.83 -8.46 -13.24
N SER A 145 9.77 -8.96 -12.61
CA SER A 145 9.25 -10.30 -12.86
C SER A 145 8.78 -10.47 -14.30
N ALA A 146 8.11 -9.45 -14.86
CA ALA A 146 7.64 -9.47 -16.23
C ALA A 146 8.83 -9.52 -17.22
N VAL A 147 9.86 -8.72 -16.97
CA VAL A 147 11.07 -8.72 -17.80
C VAL A 147 11.78 -10.06 -17.72
N SER A 148 11.95 -10.61 -16.50
CA SER A 148 12.57 -11.92 -16.32
C SER A 148 11.77 -13.04 -16.96
N GLY A 149 10.45 -12.94 -16.98
CA GLY A 149 9.58 -13.92 -17.57
C GLY A 149 9.58 -13.95 -19.09
N GLN A 150 10.24 -12.99 -19.74
CA GLN A 150 10.32 -12.93 -21.18
C GLN A 150 11.50 -13.70 -21.77
N HIS A 151 12.31 -14.30 -20.92
CA HIS A 151 13.47 -15.06 -21.37
C HIS A 151 13.15 -16.50 -21.74
#